data_d68dc68cf3070df5feba8249f3ebf588
#
_entry.id   d68dc68cf3070df5feba8249f3ebf588
#
_cell.length_a   1.000
_cell.length_b   1.000
_cell.length_c   1.000
_cell.angle_alpha   90.00
_cell.angle_beta   90.00
_cell.angle_gamma   90.00
#
_symmetry.space_group_name_H-M   'P 1'
#
loop_
_entity.id
_entity.type
_entity.pdbx_description
1 polymer ?
#
loop_
_entity_poly.entity_id
_entity_poly.type
_entity_poly.pdbx_seq_one_letter_code
_entity_poly.pdbx_strand_id
1 'polypeptide(L)'
;MNTKNLLPLLIGAWCAGASANFEPAASNDSITIYSSMQPGAVSPDLYRPVAGRQFGGQVPGYAIIRHDRSYDIENGMHALRVTDVAALLDPTTVTFSSLDQPATSVLEQSFQFDLVSQARLLQKYLGQRITVELPRGEHVTLVEGVLLGAGDGLTLQLDDGTVQGIRHYSNIRFSRLPGGLITRPTLEWLLSSPASGPQETRISYETRGMTWWADYNIIYDESENCSM
;
A
#
# COMPACT_ATOMS: atom_id res chain seq x y z
N MET A 1 48.94 -47.87 36.42
CA MET A 1 47.71 -48.23 35.66
C MET A 1 46.97 -46.92 35.40
N ASN A 2 47.09 -46.42 34.20
CA ASN A 2 46.48 -45.11 33.76
C ASN A 2 45.17 -45.36 33.08
N THR A 3 44.10 -44.90 33.67
CA THR A 3 42.80 -44.85 33.00
C THR A 3 42.54 -43.37 32.48
N LYS A 4 42.61 -43.20 31.19
CA LYS A 4 42.32 -41.97 30.51
C LYS A 4 40.80 -41.79 30.37
N ASN A 5 40.25 -40.77 31.00
CA ASN A 5 38.86 -40.35 30.78
C ASN A 5 38.77 -39.60 29.46
N LEU A 6 38.04 -40.15 28.49
CA LEU A 6 37.58 -39.44 27.27
C LEU A 6 36.29 -38.71 27.58
N LEU A 7 36.33 -37.39 27.40
CA LEU A 7 35.16 -36.51 27.44
C LEU A 7 34.52 -36.48 26.03
N PRO A 8 33.23 -36.71 25.84
CA PRO A 8 32.60 -36.55 24.51
C PRO A 8 32.35 -35.07 24.22
N LEU A 9 32.88 -34.65 23.11
CA LEU A 9 32.64 -33.32 22.50
C LEU A 9 31.21 -33.28 21.93
N LEU A 10 30.31 -32.54 22.57
CA LEU A 10 28.98 -32.22 22.04
C LEU A 10 29.13 -31.15 20.97
N ILE A 11 29.03 -31.55 19.72
CA ILE A 11 28.90 -30.64 18.57
C ILE A 11 27.45 -30.19 18.52
N GLY A 12 27.20 -28.96 18.97
CA GLY A 12 25.94 -28.28 18.80
C GLY A 12 25.74 -27.94 17.31
N ALA A 13 24.80 -28.60 16.68
CA ALA A 13 24.33 -28.21 15.34
C ALA A 13 23.57 -26.89 15.43
N TRP A 14 24.17 -25.82 14.96
CA TRP A 14 23.51 -24.53 14.76
C TRP A 14 22.64 -24.67 13.50
N CYS A 15 21.33 -24.75 13.68
CA CYS A 15 20.38 -24.56 12.60
C CYS A 15 20.47 -23.09 12.13
N ALA A 16 21.23 -22.84 11.10
CA ALA A 16 21.13 -21.60 10.33
C ALA A 16 19.75 -21.60 9.67
N GLY A 17 18.83 -20.79 10.20
CA GLY A 17 17.56 -20.48 9.54
C GLY A 17 17.87 -19.81 8.20
N ALA A 18 17.71 -20.55 7.12
CA ALA A 18 17.73 -19.99 5.77
C ALA A 18 16.50 -19.05 5.65
N SER A 19 16.73 -17.76 5.77
CA SER A 19 15.78 -16.76 5.28
C SER A 19 15.72 -16.96 3.76
N ALA A 20 14.67 -17.64 3.29
CA ALA A 20 14.37 -17.69 1.87
C ALA A 20 14.08 -16.24 1.45
N ASN A 21 15.05 -15.59 0.81
CA ASN A 21 14.79 -14.43 -0.02
C ASN A 21 13.89 -14.92 -1.15
N PHE A 22 12.61 -14.62 -1.04
CA PHE A 22 11.66 -14.84 -2.12
C PHE A 22 11.98 -13.80 -3.19
N GLU A 23 12.86 -14.16 -4.12
CA GLU A 23 13.01 -13.42 -5.36
C GLU A 23 11.71 -13.66 -6.15
N PRO A 24 10.92 -12.61 -6.44
CA PRO A 24 9.70 -12.82 -7.22
C PRO A 24 10.11 -13.39 -8.57
N ALA A 25 9.55 -14.55 -8.92
CA ALA A 25 9.63 -15.10 -10.26
C ALA A 25 9.26 -13.97 -11.24
N ALA A 26 9.95 -13.89 -12.38
CA ALA A 26 9.85 -12.81 -13.35
C ALA A 26 8.40 -12.38 -13.54
N SER A 27 8.03 -11.25 -12.96
CA SER A 27 6.68 -10.70 -13.07
C SER A 27 6.55 -10.05 -14.44
N ASN A 28 5.57 -10.47 -15.21
CA ASN A 28 5.25 -9.85 -16.49
C ASN A 28 4.12 -8.85 -16.27
N ASP A 29 4.49 -7.68 -15.72
CA ASP A 29 3.53 -6.60 -15.45
C ASP A 29 3.38 -5.71 -16.69
N SER A 30 2.15 -5.36 -17.04
CA SER A 30 1.85 -4.41 -18.10
C SER A 30 0.93 -3.31 -17.62
N ILE A 31 1.17 -2.08 -18.10
CA ILE A 31 0.38 -0.89 -17.77
C ILE A 31 -0.03 -0.23 -19.08
N THR A 32 -1.34 -0.03 -19.26
CA THR A 32 -1.88 0.76 -20.37
C THR A 32 -2.54 2.01 -19.80
N ILE A 33 -1.97 3.18 -20.09
CA ILE A 33 -2.44 4.47 -19.55
C ILE A 33 -3.35 5.15 -20.57
N TYR A 34 -4.53 5.57 -20.13
CA TYR A 34 -5.49 6.32 -20.90
C TYR A 34 -5.55 7.77 -20.39
N SER A 35 -5.25 8.72 -21.26
CA SER A 35 -5.44 10.14 -20.94
C SER A 35 -6.85 10.55 -21.32
N SER A 36 -7.59 11.10 -20.36
CA SER A 36 -8.90 11.70 -20.60
C SER A 36 -8.84 13.19 -20.95
N MET A 37 -7.62 13.74 -21.00
CA MET A 37 -7.41 15.18 -21.16
C MET A 37 -7.20 15.55 -22.64
N GLN A 38 -7.78 16.70 -23.02
CA GLN A 38 -7.45 17.32 -24.29
C GLN A 38 -6.01 17.89 -24.26
N PRO A 39 -5.33 17.96 -25.40
CA PRO A 39 -4.00 18.58 -25.49
C PRO A 39 -4.02 19.99 -24.87
N GLY A 40 -3.06 20.27 -23.99
CA GLY A 40 -2.93 21.55 -23.28
C GLY A 40 -3.79 21.69 -22.01
N ALA A 41 -4.64 20.72 -21.68
CA ALA A 41 -5.47 20.77 -20.46
C ALA A 41 -4.77 20.17 -19.22
N VAL A 42 -3.55 19.63 -19.34
CA VAL A 42 -2.76 19.15 -18.22
C VAL A 42 -2.14 20.36 -17.49
N SER A 43 -2.47 20.49 -16.19
CA SER A 43 -1.92 21.58 -15.40
C SER A 43 -0.39 21.56 -15.39
N PRO A 44 0.31 22.69 -15.61
CA PRO A 44 1.76 22.78 -15.49
C PRO A 44 2.30 22.28 -14.14
N ASP A 45 1.53 22.39 -13.06
CA ASP A 45 1.91 21.92 -11.72
C ASP A 45 2.12 20.39 -11.65
N LEU A 46 1.57 19.62 -12.61
CA LEU A 46 1.75 18.17 -12.69
C LEU A 46 3.14 17.77 -13.23
N TYR A 47 3.66 18.50 -14.19
CA TYR A 47 4.89 18.13 -14.90
C TYR A 47 6.06 19.11 -14.69
N ARG A 48 5.81 20.21 -14.00
CA ARG A 48 6.83 21.19 -13.57
C ARG A 48 6.73 21.42 -12.07
N PRO A 49 7.10 20.42 -11.24
CA PRO A 49 6.97 20.57 -9.79
C PRO A 49 7.87 21.71 -9.31
N VAL A 50 7.28 22.69 -8.66
CA VAL A 50 8.01 23.76 -7.96
C VAL A 50 8.32 23.27 -6.56
N ALA A 51 9.57 23.39 -6.13
CA ALA A 51 10.00 23.00 -4.80
C ALA A 51 9.11 23.63 -3.71
N GLY A 52 8.57 22.81 -2.82
CA GLY A 52 7.68 23.24 -1.74
C GLY A 52 6.20 23.39 -2.10
N ARG A 53 5.80 23.17 -3.36
CA ARG A 53 4.41 23.17 -3.79
C ARG A 53 3.95 21.74 -4.08
N GLN A 54 2.99 21.25 -3.31
CA GLN A 54 2.35 19.97 -3.62
C GLN A 54 1.19 20.23 -4.58
N PHE A 55 1.05 19.36 -5.60
CA PHE A 55 -0.13 19.36 -6.43
C PHE A 55 -1.34 18.94 -5.60
N GLY A 56 -2.27 19.87 -5.36
CA GLY A 56 -3.46 19.65 -4.53
C GLY A 56 -4.66 19.04 -5.27
N GLY A 57 -4.53 18.78 -6.58
CA GLY A 57 -5.60 18.22 -7.42
C GLY A 57 -5.47 16.71 -7.63
N GLN A 58 -6.56 16.09 -8.11
CA GLN A 58 -6.51 14.72 -8.58
C GLN A 58 -5.85 14.70 -9.97
N VAL A 59 -4.89 13.77 -10.17
CA VAL A 59 -4.35 13.50 -11.49
C VAL A 59 -5.46 12.88 -12.34
N PRO A 60 -5.81 13.51 -13.49
CA PRO A 60 -6.86 13.00 -14.36
C PRO A 60 -6.36 11.75 -15.11
N GLY A 61 -7.32 10.97 -15.67
CA GLY A 61 -7.01 9.76 -16.41
C GLY A 61 -6.99 8.51 -15.56
N TYR A 62 -6.82 7.40 -16.24
CA TYR A 62 -6.79 6.06 -15.63
C TYR A 62 -5.83 5.15 -16.39
N ALA A 63 -5.50 4.03 -15.77
CA ALA A 63 -4.71 2.98 -16.39
C ALA A 63 -5.34 1.61 -16.15
N ILE A 64 -5.16 0.72 -17.10
CA ILE A 64 -5.41 -0.71 -16.93
C ILE A 64 -4.07 -1.35 -16.57
N ILE A 65 -4.03 -2.00 -15.42
CA ILE A 65 -2.88 -2.73 -14.93
C ILE A 65 -3.16 -4.22 -15.07
N ARG A 66 -2.15 -4.97 -15.52
CA ARG A 66 -2.18 -6.42 -15.61
C ARG A 66 -0.92 -6.97 -14.99
N HIS A 67 -1.09 -7.90 -14.06
CA HIS A 67 -0.03 -8.68 -13.45
C HIS A 67 -0.16 -10.14 -13.88
N ASP A 68 0.83 -10.64 -14.59
CA ASP A 68 0.94 -12.08 -14.90
C ASP A 68 2.01 -12.64 -13.95
N ARG A 69 1.58 -13.43 -12.96
CA ARG A 69 2.44 -13.92 -11.87
C ARG A 69 2.07 -15.34 -11.47
N SER A 70 3.07 -16.08 -11.01
CA SER A 70 2.87 -17.39 -10.43
C SER A 70 2.57 -17.31 -8.95
N TYR A 71 1.51 -17.97 -8.51
CA TYR A 71 1.15 -18.14 -7.10
C TYR A 71 0.99 -19.61 -6.76
N ASP A 72 1.44 -19.97 -5.56
CA ASP A 72 1.24 -21.32 -5.01
C ASP A 72 -0.19 -21.43 -4.50
N ILE A 73 -1.02 -22.24 -5.16
CA ILE A 73 -2.44 -22.41 -4.84
C ILE A 73 -2.66 -23.83 -4.35
N GLU A 74 -3.37 -23.98 -3.24
CA GLU A 74 -3.68 -25.29 -2.67
C GLU A 74 -4.94 -25.91 -3.30
N ASN A 75 -5.00 -27.23 -3.28
CA ASN A 75 -6.20 -27.97 -3.71
C ASN A 75 -7.38 -27.66 -2.75
N GLY A 76 -8.56 -27.50 -3.31
CA GLY A 76 -9.76 -27.14 -2.57
C GLY A 76 -9.91 -25.64 -2.40
N MET A 77 -10.34 -25.19 -1.24
CA MET A 77 -10.50 -23.77 -0.93
C MET A 77 -9.17 -23.16 -0.46
N HIS A 78 -8.71 -22.12 -1.14
CA HIS A 78 -7.47 -21.41 -0.85
C HIS A 78 -7.70 -19.90 -0.79
N ALA A 79 -7.17 -19.25 0.24
CA ALA A 79 -7.22 -17.80 0.38
C ALA A 79 -5.94 -17.18 -0.20
N LEU A 80 -6.05 -16.55 -1.36
CA LEU A 80 -4.95 -15.83 -2.00
C LEU A 80 -5.01 -14.35 -1.62
N ARG A 81 -3.89 -13.83 -1.10
CA ARG A 81 -3.77 -12.42 -0.71
C ARG A 81 -2.65 -11.74 -1.49
N VAL A 82 -2.98 -10.62 -2.16
CA VAL A 82 -2.04 -9.84 -2.98
C VAL A 82 -2.01 -8.40 -2.48
N THR A 83 -0.83 -7.94 -2.04
CA THR A 83 -0.63 -6.62 -1.42
C THR A 83 0.07 -5.61 -2.35
N ASP A 84 0.54 -6.07 -3.51
CA ASP A 84 1.23 -5.23 -4.49
C ASP A 84 0.25 -4.78 -5.58
N VAL A 85 -0.70 -3.93 -5.19
CA VAL A 85 -1.72 -3.37 -6.07
C VAL A 85 -1.81 -1.86 -5.91
N ALA A 86 -2.31 -1.17 -6.93
CA ALA A 86 -2.41 0.28 -6.91
C ALA A 86 -3.37 0.78 -5.83
N ALA A 87 -2.98 1.87 -5.15
CA ALA A 87 -3.78 2.44 -4.06
C ALA A 87 -5.13 3.02 -4.53
N LEU A 88 -5.23 3.44 -5.79
CA LEU A 88 -6.41 4.04 -6.39
C LEU A 88 -7.12 3.09 -7.35
N LEU A 89 -6.94 1.77 -7.16
CA LEU A 89 -7.62 0.77 -7.98
C LEU A 89 -9.15 0.86 -7.78
N ASP A 90 -9.90 0.56 -8.83
CA ASP A 90 -11.36 0.40 -8.76
C ASP A 90 -11.68 -1.09 -8.52
N PRO A 91 -12.18 -1.44 -7.30
CA PRO A 91 -12.43 -2.85 -6.97
C PRO A 91 -13.46 -3.54 -7.85
N THR A 92 -14.31 -2.76 -8.52
CA THR A 92 -15.36 -3.30 -9.40
C THR A 92 -14.82 -3.80 -10.74
N THR A 93 -13.61 -3.38 -11.09
CA THR A 93 -12.94 -3.74 -12.35
C THR A 93 -11.95 -4.89 -12.21
N VAL A 94 -11.72 -5.35 -10.97
CA VAL A 94 -10.73 -6.39 -10.69
C VAL A 94 -11.17 -7.72 -11.27
N THR A 95 -10.28 -8.34 -12.02
CA THR A 95 -10.45 -9.70 -12.54
C THR A 95 -9.28 -10.59 -12.14
N PHE A 96 -9.57 -11.85 -11.87
CA PHE A 96 -8.59 -12.91 -11.61
C PHE A 96 -8.85 -14.07 -12.55
N SER A 97 -7.79 -14.64 -13.11
CA SER A 97 -7.86 -15.90 -13.89
C SER A 97 -6.58 -16.69 -13.71
N SER A 98 -6.70 -18.01 -13.60
CA SER A 98 -5.58 -18.93 -13.77
C SER A 98 -5.40 -19.20 -15.26
N LEU A 99 -4.15 -19.10 -15.76
CA LEU A 99 -3.83 -19.24 -17.18
C LEU A 99 -3.56 -20.69 -17.57
N ASP A 100 -3.00 -21.46 -16.66
CA ASP A 100 -2.62 -22.86 -16.84
C ASP A 100 -3.61 -23.83 -16.17
N GLN A 101 -4.47 -23.36 -15.26
CA GLN A 101 -5.47 -24.19 -14.58
C GLN A 101 -6.88 -23.56 -14.70
N PRO A 102 -7.55 -23.68 -15.85
CA PRO A 102 -8.85 -23.03 -16.10
C PRO A 102 -9.98 -23.46 -15.14
N ALA A 103 -9.82 -24.59 -14.46
CA ALA A 103 -10.79 -25.07 -13.47
C ALA A 103 -10.67 -24.37 -12.11
N THR A 104 -9.62 -23.57 -11.89
CA THR A 104 -9.51 -22.70 -10.71
C THR A 104 -10.50 -21.55 -10.85
N SER A 105 -11.39 -21.41 -9.88
CA SER A 105 -12.47 -20.42 -9.88
C SER A 105 -12.43 -19.53 -8.64
N VAL A 106 -12.88 -18.28 -8.81
CA VAL A 106 -13.07 -17.34 -7.71
C VAL A 106 -14.41 -17.57 -7.07
N LEU A 107 -14.43 -17.85 -5.77
CA LEU A 107 -15.65 -17.99 -4.95
C LEU A 107 -16.03 -16.65 -4.31
N GLU A 108 -15.05 -15.91 -3.82
CA GLU A 108 -15.23 -14.62 -3.16
C GLU A 108 -14.06 -13.69 -3.48
N GLN A 109 -14.33 -12.39 -3.60
CA GLN A 109 -13.34 -11.36 -3.79
C GLN A 109 -13.58 -10.24 -2.81
N SER A 110 -12.54 -9.81 -2.11
CA SER A 110 -12.59 -8.64 -1.23
C SER A 110 -11.40 -7.72 -1.50
N PHE A 111 -11.62 -6.44 -1.28
CA PHE A 111 -10.60 -5.41 -1.37
C PHE A 111 -10.51 -4.66 -0.06
N GLN A 112 -9.34 -4.73 0.56
CA GLN A 112 -9.04 -4.00 1.78
C GLN A 112 -8.26 -2.74 1.42
N PHE A 113 -8.82 -1.58 1.75
CA PHE A 113 -8.26 -0.26 1.41
C PHE A 113 -8.14 0.68 2.61
N ASP A 114 -8.46 0.22 3.81
CA ASP A 114 -8.44 1.03 5.04
C ASP A 114 -6.98 1.26 5.49
N LEU A 115 -6.27 2.08 4.71
CA LEU A 115 -4.87 2.38 4.94
C LEU A 115 -4.66 3.16 6.23
N VAL A 116 -3.57 2.82 6.93
CA VAL A 116 -3.13 3.54 8.11
C VAL A 116 -2.85 5.00 7.74
N SER A 117 -3.59 5.90 8.39
CA SER A 117 -3.35 7.34 8.38
C SER A 117 -3.70 7.90 9.75
N GLN A 118 -3.17 9.09 10.07
CA GLN A 118 -3.49 9.73 11.36
C GLN A 118 -5.00 9.93 11.54
N ALA A 119 -5.70 10.34 10.48
CA ALA A 119 -7.15 10.52 10.52
C ALA A 119 -7.89 9.21 10.79
N ARG A 120 -7.49 8.12 10.14
CA ARG A 120 -8.07 6.80 10.36
C ARG A 120 -7.76 6.25 11.74
N LEU A 121 -6.54 6.45 12.24
CA LEU A 121 -6.18 6.10 13.61
C LEU A 121 -7.06 6.84 14.60
N LEU A 122 -7.23 8.15 14.46
CA LEU A 122 -8.09 8.94 15.33
C LEU A 122 -9.54 8.44 15.31
N GLN A 123 -10.09 8.13 14.14
CA GLN A 123 -11.44 7.56 14.01
C GLN A 123 -11.58 6.21 14.76
N LYS A 124 -10.61 5.32 14.63
CA LYS A 124 -10.60 4.01 15.30
C LYS A 124 -10.35 4.11 16.81
N TYR A 125 -9.72 5.21 17.26
CA TYR A 125 -9.42 5.46 18.67
C TYR A 125 -10.47 6.29 19.39
N LEU A 126 -11.58 6.66 18.73
CA LEU A 126 -12.73 7.26 19.44
C LEU A 126 -13.20 6.36 20.58
N GLY A 127 -13.31 6.91 21.77
CA GLY A 127 -13.62 6.19 23.02
C GLY A 127 -12.44 5.41 23.60
N GLN A 128 -11.23 5.51 23.04
CA GLN A 128 -10.03 4.86 23.56
C GLN A 128 -9.00 5.88 24.05
N ARG A 129 -8.09 5.42 24.91
CA ARG A 129 -7.03 6.26 25.49
C ARG A 129 -5.92 6.52 24.47
N ILE A 130 -5.52 7.79 24.40
CA ILE A 130 -4.36 8.26 23.62
C ILE A 130 -3.51 9.18 24.50
N THR A 131 -2.25 9.40 24.06
CA THR A 131 -1.33 10.39 24.66
C THR A 131 -1.04 11.47 23.64
N VAL A 132 -1.17 12.72 24.01
CA VAL A 132 -0.95 13.88 23.15
C VAL A 132 0.20 14.71 23.72
N GLU A 133 1.13 15.10 22.85
CA GLU A 133 2.26 15.96 23.18
C GLU A 133 1.92 17.43 22.90
N LEU A 134 1.92 18.24 23.94
CA LEU A 134 1.66 19.67 23.85
C LEU A 134 2.97 20.47 23.98
N PRO A 135 3.33 21.28 22.98
CA PRO A 135 4.49 22.16 23.09
C PRO A 135 4.20 23.29 24.09
N ARG A 136 5.11 23.49 25.05
CA ARG A 136 5.10 24.61 26.00
C ARG A 136 6.48 25.28 26.05
N GLY A 137 6.73 26.21 25.14
CA GLY A 137 8.05 26.80 24.97
C GLY A 137 9.07 25.72 24.52
N GLU A 138 10.16 25.58 25.29
CA GLU A 138 11.19 24.55 25.04
C GLU A 138 10.83 23.17 25.62
N HIS A 139 9.71 23.03 26.32
CA HIS A 139 9.29 21.77 26.95
C HIS A 139 8.08 21.16 26.25
N VAL A 140 7.92 19.86 26.41
CA VAL A 140 6.75 19.12 25.94
C VAL A 140 6.00 18.57 27.15
N THR A 141 4.71 18.84 27.22
CA THR A 141 3.82 18.27 28.24
C THR A 141 3.02 17.12 27.61
N LEU A 142 3.01 15.96 28.29
CA LEU A 142 2.19 14.83 27.86
C LEU A 142 0.81 14.95 28.52
N VAL A 143 -0.23 14.81 27.73
CA VAL A 143 -1.61 14.75 28.19
C VAL A 143 -2.19 13.41 27.77
N GLU A 144 -2.66 12.64 28.74
CA GLU A 144 -3.32 11.36 28.51
C GLU A 144 -4.82 11.49 28.78
N GLY A 145 -5.62 10.84 27.94
CA GLY A 145 -7.05 10.87 28.11
C GLY A 145 -7.77 9.99 27.08
N VAL A 146 -9.07 9.83 27.28
CA VAL A 146 -9.95 9.14 26.33
C VAL A 146 -10.33 10.11 25.21
N LEU A 147 -10.09 9.74 23.98
CA LEU A 147 -10.45 10.54 22.80
C LEU A 147 -11.97 10.56 22.61
N LEU A 148 -12.60 11.70 22.81
CA LEU A 148 -14.04 11.88 22.59
C LEU A 148 -14.36 12.39 21.20
N GLY A 149 -13.43 13.12 20.57
CA GLY A 149 -13.63 13.69 19.23
C GLY A 149 -12.33 14.10 18.57
N ALA A 150 -12.32 14.05 17.24
CA ALA A 150 -11.23 14.48 16.38
C ALA A 150 -11.83 15.17 15.14
N GLY A 151 -11.67 16.50 15.08
CA GLY A 151 -12.12 17.35 13.97
C GLY A 151 -11.10 18.47 13.75
N ASP A 152 -11.47 19.72 14.01
CA ASP A 152 -10.56 20.87 13.97
C ASP A 152 -9.55 20.88 15.14
N GLY A 153 -9.47 19.79 15.88
CA GLY A 153 -8.62 19.55 17.04
C GLY A 153 -9.02 18.23 17.70
N LEU A 154 -8.47 17.96 18.86
CA LEU A 154 -8.78 16.79 19.67
C LEU A 154 -9.58 17.19 20.90
N THR A 155 -10.55 16.37 21.26
CA THR A 155 -11.29 16.48 22.53
C THR A 155 -10.99 15.26 23.37
N LEU A 156 -10.36 15.45 24.52
CA LEU A 156 -9.98 14.41 25.45
C LEU A 156 -10.77 14.52 26.74
N GLN A 157 -11.17 13.38 27.29
CA GLN A 157 -11.61 13.26 28.68
C GLN A 157 -10.43 12.77 29.51
N LEU A 158 -10.03 13.56 30.49
CA LEU A 158 -8.95 13.25 31.43
C LEU A 158 -9.45 12.32 32.55
N ASP A 159 -8.50 11.79 33.35
CA ASP A 159 -8.82 10.84 34.42
C ASP A 159 -9.63 11.46 35.58
N ASP A 160 -9.54 12.78 35.75
CA ASP A 160 -10.35 13.53 36.69
C ASP A 160 -11.78 13.83 36.21
N GLY A 161 -12.15 13.36 35.01
CA GLY A 161 -13.41 13.61 34.36
C GLY A 161 -13.48 14.92 33.57
N THR A 162 -12.46 15.75 33.64
CA THR A 162 -12.38 17.03 32.90
C THR A 162 -12.33 16.75 31.38
N VAL A 163 -13.04 17.57 30.60
CA VAL A 163 -12.97 17.52 29.13
C VAL A 163 -12.10 18.66 28.62
N GLN A 164 -11.05 18.31 27.90
CA GLN A 164 -10.08 19.26 27.35
C GLN A 164 -10.11 19.26 25.81
N GLY A 165 -10.28 20.44 25.20
CA GLY A 165 -10.11 20.66 23.77
C GLY A 165 -8.66 21.08 23.46
N ILE A 166 -8.03 20.39 22.51
CA ILE A 166 -6.64 20.61 22.09
C ILE A 166 -6.64 20.94 20.61
N ARG A 167 -6.25 22.16 20.25
CA ARG A 167 -6.13 22.57 18.82
C ARG A 167 -4.71 22.43 18.29
N HIS A 168 -3.71 22.63 19.13
CA HIS A 168 -2.30 22.59 18.74
C HIS A 168 -1.58 21.52 19.55
N TYR A 169 -1.00 20.58 18.86
CA TYR A 169 -0.20 19.50 19.42
C TYR A 169 0.99 19.21 18.50
N SER A 170 2.08 18.69 19.05
CA SER A 170 3.26 18.32 18.28
C SER A 170 3.20 16.88 17.83
N ASN A 171 2.62 16.00 18.65
CA ASN A 171 2.57 14.56 18.34
C ASN A 171 1.38 13.88 19.04
N ILE A 172 0.98 12.70 18.50
CA ILE A 172 -0.02 11.82 19.12
C ILE A 172 0.57 10.43 19.20
N ARG A 173 0.45 9.80 20.36
CA ARG A 173 0.84 8.41 20.57
C ARG A 173 -0.38 7.53 20.75
N PHE A 174 -0.40 6.45 19.98
CA PHE A 174 -1.40 5.41 20.04
C PHE A 174 -0.77 4.16 20.67
N SER A 175 -1.48 3.47 21.54
CA SER A 175 -0.95 2.31 22.27
C SER A 175 -0.62 1.12 21.36
N ARG A 176 -1.39 0.95 20.27
CA ARG A 176 -1.22 -0.15 19.31
C ARG A 176 -1.89 0.20 17.98
N LEU A 177 -1.57 -0.54 16.92
CA LEU A 177 -2.33 -0.45 15.68
C LEU A 177 -3.69 -1.15 15.87
N PRO A 178 -4.82 -0.44 15.70
CA PRO A 178 -6.14 -1.07 15.81
C PRO A 178 -6.36 -2.06 14.65
N GLY A 179 -7.14 -3.10 14.93
CA GLY A 179 -7.51 -4.06 13.88
C GLY A 179 -8.28 -3.40 12.73
N GLY A 180 -8.14 -3.98 11.55
CA GLY A 180 -8.81 -3.51 10.32
C GLY A 180 -8.12 -2.35 9.60
N LEU A 181 -6.99 -1.86 10.10
CA LEU A 181 -6.11 -0.97 9.33
C LEU A 181 -4.95 -1.76 8.73
N ILE A 182 -4.65 -1.48 7.48
CA ILE A 182 -3.59 -2.13 6.71
C ILE A 182 -2.55 -1.10 6.25
N THR A 183 -1.32 -1.55 6.03
CA THR A 183 -0.22 -0.69 5.57
C THR A 183 -0.14 -0.58 4.05
N ARG A 184 -0.79 -1.51 3.33
CA ARG A 184 -0.83 -1.55 1.85
C ARG A 184 -2.21 -2.00 1.39
N PRO A 185 -2.72 -1.47 0.27
CA PRO A 185 -3.95 -1.98 -0.35
C PRO A 185 -3.80 -3.49 -0.61
N THR A 186 -4.83 -4.25 -0.31
CA THR A 186 -4.78 -5.71 -0.40
C THR A 186 -6.01 -6.23 -1.12
N LEU A 187 -5.79 -7.02 -2.18
CA LEU A 187 -6.82 -7.87 -2.78
C LEU A 187 -6.77 -9.25 -2.13
N GLU A 188 -7.91 -9.79 -1.82
CA GLU A 188 -8.06 -11.11 -1.22
C GLU A 188 -9.13 -11.89 -1.98
N TRP A 189 -8.77 -13.10 -2.41
CA TRP A 189 -9.68 -14.04 -3.08
C TRP A 189 -9.79 -15.32 -2.28
N LEU A 190 -11.01 -15.82 -2.17
CA LEU A 190 -11.24 -17.20 -1.85
C LEU A 190 -11.36 -17.96 -3.18
N LEU A 191 -10.40 -18.81 -3.46
CA LEU A 191 -10.34 -19.62 -4.68
C LEU A 191 -10.78 -21.05 -4.40
N SER A 192 -11.31 -21.71 -5.44
CA SER A 192 -11.48 -23.15 -5.48
C SER A 192 -10.61 -23.72 -6.59
N SER A 193 -9.65 -24.57 -6.25
CA SER A 193 -8.72 -25.18 -7.21
C SER A 193 -8.78 -26.70 -7.13
N PRO A 194 -8.75 -27.42 -8.26
CA PRO A 194 -8.71 -28.89 -8.28
C PRO A 194 -7.31 -29.45 -8.03
N ALA A 195 -6.26 -28.62 -8.03
CA ALA A 195 -4.88 -29.06 -7.91
C ALA A 195 -4.07 -28.12 -7.01
N SER A 196 -3.04 -28.64 -6.34
CA SER A 196 -2.06 -27.88 -5.61
C SER A 196 -0.82 -27.60 -6.46
N GLY A 197 -0.16 -26.47 -6.20
CA GLY A 197 1.12 -26.11 -6.79
C GLY A 197 1.13 -24.71 -7.41
N PRO A 198 2.25 -24.32 -8.01
CA PRO A 198 2.38 -23.03 -8.68
C PRO A 198 1.41 -22.98 -9.88
N GLN A 199 0.63 -21.92 -9.95
CA GLN A 199 -0.27 -21.63 -11.06
C GLN A 199 0.05 -20.26 -11.64
N GLU A 200 0.20 -20.20 -12.95
CA GLU A 200 0.31 -18.94 -13.66
C GLU A 200 -1.04 -18.23 -13.66
N THR A 201 -1.06 -17.03 -13.11
CA THR A 201 -2.30 -16.29 -12.93
C THR A 201 -2.21 -14.90 -13.57
N ARG A 202 -3.36 -14.40 -13.95
CA ARG A 202 -3.53 -13.02 -14.42
C ARG A 202 -4.49 -12.27 -13.51
N ILE A 203 -4.01 -11.16 -12.99
CA ILE A 203 -4.81 -10.18 -12.25
C ILE A 203 -4.84 -8.91 -13.09
N SER A 204 -6.03 -8.39 -13.40
CA SER A 204 -6.13 -7.09 -14.05
C SER A 204 -7.19 -6.21 -13.42
N TYR A 205 -6.94 -4.90 -13.42
CA TYR A 205 -7.83 -3.90 -12.83
C TYR A 205 -7.55 -2.51 -13.42
N GLU A 206 -8.55 -1.64 -13.28
CA GLU A 206 -8.41 -0.21 -13.54
C GLU A 206 -7.91 0.52 -12.29
N THR A 207 -7.03 1.50 -12.48
CA THR A 207 -6.62 2.44 -11.42
C THR A 207 -6.70 3.87 -11.93
N ARG A 208 -7.09 4.78 -11.05
CA ARG A 208 -7.14 6.22 -11.35
C ARG A 208 -5.80 6.89 -11.06
N GLY A 209 -5.70 8.16 -11.43
CA GLY A 209 -4.55 8.99 -11.09
C GLY A 209 -3.34 8.77 -11.99
N MET A 210 -3.54 8.28 -13.21
CA MET A 210 -2.52 8.13 -14.24
C MET A 210 -2.93 8.85 -15.50
N THR A 211 -2.01 9.65 -16.04
CA THR A 211 -2.22 10.35 -17.32
C THR A 211 -0.92 10.38 -18.11
N TRP A 212 -1.03 10.67 -19.38
CA TRP A 212 0.12 10.91 -20.25
C TRP A 212 -0.16 12.08 -21.17
N TRP A 213 0.89 12.74 -21.63
CA TRP A 213 0.84 13.77 -22.65
C TRP A 213 2.12 13.70 -23.48
N ALA A 214 2.09 14.32 -24.64
CA ALA A 214 3.26 14.45 -25.51
C ALA A 214 3.62 15.94 -25.66
N ASP A 215 4.90 16.25 -25.48
CA ASP A 215 5.50 17.54 -25.81
C ASP A 215 6.29 17.39 -27.11
N TYR A 216 6.07 18.33 -28.04
CA TYR A 216 6.79 18.35 -29.32
C TYR A 216 7.66 19.59 -29.42
N ASN A 217 8.95 19.40 -29.66
CA ASN A 217 9.86 20.46 -30.02
C ASN A 217 10.11 20.39 -31.53
N ILE A 218 9.72 21.44 -32.25
CA ILE A 218 9.94 21.57 -33.68
C ILE A 218 11.12 22.53 -33.88
N ILE A 219 12.20 22.02 -34.45
CA ILE A 219 13.37 22.84 -34.88
C ILE A 219 13.21 23.02 -36.37
N TYR A 220 13.08 24.27 -36.80
CA TYR A 220 13.09 24.61 -38.19
C TYR A 220 14.47 25.16 -38.56
N ASP A 221 15.14 24.53 -39.53
CA ASP A 221 16.41 24.98 -40.07
C ASP A 221 16.17 25.60 -41.44
N GLU A 222 16.34 26.92 -41.56
CA GLU A 222 16.16 27.65 -42.81
C GLU A 222 17.31 27.40 -43.82
N SER A 223 18.41 26.80 -43.39
CA SER A 223 19.60 26.56 -44.24
C SER A 223 19.47 25.35 -45.15
N GLU A 224 18.56 24.41 -44.83
CA GLU A 224 18.27 23.29 -45.73
C GLU A 224 17.16 23.66 -46.72
N ASN A 225 17.56 24.38 -47.75
CA ASN A 225 16.71 24.66 -48.89
C ASN A 225 16.46 23.34 -49.64
N CYS A 226 15.30 22.71 -49.45
CA CYS A 226 14.86 21.58 -50.26
C CYS A 226 14.71 22.05 -51.72
N SER A 227 15.75 21.97 -52.51
CA SER A 227 15.66 21.99 -53.97
C SER A 227 14.95 20.69 -54.38
N MET A 228 13.69 20.81 -54.79
CA MET A 228 12.97 19.77 -55.52
C MET A 228 13.60 19.60 -56.92
#